data_92c3cfa3528e5939614a7848fb8d5320
#
_entry.id   92c3cfa3528e5939614a7848fb8d5320
#
_cell.length_a   1.000
_cell.length_b   1.000
_cell.length_c   1.000
_cell.angle_alpha   90.00
_cell.angle_beta   90.00
_cell.angle_gamma   90.00
#
_symmetry.space_group_name_H-M   'P 1'
#
loop_
_entity.id
_entity.type
_entity.pdbx_description
1 polymer ?
#
loop_
_entity_poly.entity_id
_entity_poly.type
_entity_poly.pdbx_seq_one_letter_code
_entity_poly.pdbx_strand_id
1 'polypeptide(L)'
;MKLDVKKIAASVTTTVEVSNDRALDLLVSAFEGGSNYWIQEVISNPPAGTKYEDFKEGGKYEPDDYYPAYQILPFVGGSLTIIDNEDGTKYCLNSTAIKDGLQLMATKYPHHWENFINENDDAETADVFLQLATMGEVVFG
;
A
#
# COMPACT_ATOMS: atom_id res chain seq x y z
N MET A 1 -41.70 28.78 -9.03
CA MET A 1 -40.70 28.00 -8.23
C MET A 1 -39.49 27.72 -9.10
N LYS A 2 -38.33 28.00 -8.59
CA LYS A 2 -37.06 27.59 -9.24
C LYS A 2 -36.57 26.27 -8.66
N LEU A 3 -36.14 25.37 -9.56
CA LEU A 3 -35.43 24.16 -9.15
C LEU A 3 -33.94 24.47 -8.97
N ASP A 4 -33.40 24.06 -7.84
CA ASP A 4 -31.95 24.13 -7.62
C ASP A 4 -31.29 22.85 -8.14
N VAL A 5 -30.83 22.92 -9.39
CA VAL A 5 -30.19 21.77 -10.05
C VAL A 5 -28.81 21.41 -9.53
N LYS A 6 -28.26 22.27 -8.66
CA LYS A 6 -26.96 22.01 -8.01
C LYS A 6 -27.09 21.25 -6.70
N LYS A 7 -28.30 21.11 -6.18
CA LYS A 7 -28.55 20.36 -4.96
C LYS A 7 -28.32 18.87 -5.20
N ILE A 8 -27.56 18.25 -4.29
CA ILE A 8 -27.26 16.83 -4.39
C ILE A 8 -28.56 16.02 -4.25
N ALA A 9 -28.87 15.20 -5.25
CA ALA A 9 -30.04 14.34 -5.23
C ALA A 9 -29.87 13.14 -4.28
N ALA A 10 -28.65 12.60 -4.20
CA ALA A 10 -28.35 11.43 -3.36
C ALA A 10 -26.87 11.37 -3.04
N SER A 11 -26.54 10.70 -1.94
CA SER A 11 -25.17 10.29 -1.61
C SER A 11 -25.15 8.78 -1.55
N VAL A 12 -24.23 8.15 -2.29
CA VAL A 12 -24.16 6.68 -2.41
C VAL A 12 -22.77 6.21 -1.97
N THR A 13 -22.77 5.23 -1.08
CA THR A 13 -21.55 4.58 -0.62
C THR A 13 -21.61 3.12 -1.03
N THR A 14 -20.51 2.62 -1.62
CA THR A 14 -20.37 1.22 -1.99
C THR A 14 -19.15 0.63 -1.31
N THR A 15 -19.12 -0.70 -1.19
CA THR A 15 -17.98 -1.44 -0.64
C THR A 15 -17.27 -2.19 -1.76
N VAL A 16 -15.95 -2.06 -1.82
CA VAL A 16 -15.10 -2.81 -2.75
C VAL A 16 -14.14 -3.65 -1.92
N GLU A 17 -14.10 -4.95 -2.21
CA GLU A 17 -13.14 -5.86 -1.57
C GLU A 17 -11.84 -5.86 -2.38
N VAL A 18 -10.71 -5.73 -1.66
CA VAL A 18 -9.37 -5.79 -2.25
C VAL A 18 -8.68 -7.03 -1.72
N SER A 19 -8.25 -7.92 -2.62
CA SER A 19 -7.50 -9.10 -2.24
C SER A 19 -6.08 -8.74 -1.79
N ASN A 20 -5.47 -9.62 -0.99
CA ASN A 20 -4.06 -9.46 -0.60
C ASN A 20 -3.14 -9.41 -1.82
N ASP A 21 -3.40 -10.23 -2.83
CA ASP A 21 -2.59 -10.25 -4.06
C ASP A 21 -2.61 -8.91 -4.78
N ARG A 22 -3.78 -8.25 -4.87
CA ARG A 22 -3.87 -6.94 -5.51
C ARG A 22 -3.15 -5.84 -4.70
N ALA A 23 -3.30 -5.86 -3.38
CA ALA A 23 -2.57 -4.93 -2.51
C ALA A 23 -1.05 -5.17 -2.57
N LEU A 24 -0.64 -6.43 -2.63
CA LEU A 24 0.77 -6.79 -2.77
C LEU A 24 1.35 -6.32 -4.12
N ASP A 25 0.59 -6.38 -5.21
CA ASP A 25 1.03 -5.85 -6.51
C ASP A 25 1.36 -4.35 -6.43
N LEU A 26 0.53 -3.57 -5.75
CA LEU A 26 0.84 -2.14 -5.52
C LEU A 26 2.13 -1.97 -4.74
N LEU A 27 2.31 -2.78 -3.70
CA LEU A 27 3.49 -2.71 -2.86
C LEU A 27 4.77 -3.04 -3.65
N VAL A 28 4.71 -4.10 -4.46
CA VAL A 28 5.81 -4.48 -5.35
C VAL A 28 6.16 -3.33 -6.30
N SER A 29 5.17 -2.73 -6.95
CA SER A 29 5.40 -1.63 -7.88
C SER A 29 6.02 -0.40 -7.20
N ALA A 30 5.60 -0.11 -5.95
CA ALA A 30 6.19 0.97 -5.18
C ALA A 30 7.66 0.73 -4.87
N PHE A 31 8.01 -0.47 -4.40
CA PHE A 31 9.40 -0.81 -4.05
C PHE A 31 10.30 -1.02 -5.27
N GLU A 32 9.76 -1.43 -6.41
CA GLU A 32 10.54 -1.67 -7.62
C GLU A 32 10.74 -0.43 -8.48
N GLY A 33 10.15 0.70 -8.15
CA GLY A 33 10.35 1.91 -8.93
C GLY A 33 9.60 3.13 -8.46
N GLY A 34 8.34 2.99 -8.07
CA GLY A 34 7.48 4.15 -7.79
C GLY A 34 7.96 5.02 -6.63
N SER A 35 8.45 4.41 -5.57
CA SER A 35 8.80 5.10 -4.33
C SER A 35 10.30 5.15 -4.04
N ASN A 36 11.14 4.62 -4.91
CA ASN A 36 12.59 4.55 -4.67
C ASN A 36 13.24 5.92 -4.46
N TYR A 37 12.67 6.97 -5.02
CA TYR A 37 13.26 8.31 -4.92
C TYR A 37 13.20 8.91 -3.51
N TRP A 38 12.29 8.42 -2.65
CA TRP A 38 12.19 8.94 -1.28
C TRP A 38 12.54 7.91 -0.19
N ILE A 39 12.62 6.62 -0.53
CA ILE A 39 12.97 5.56 0.44
C ILE A 39 14.48 5.44 0.54
N GLN A 40 14.99 5.54 1.77
CA GLN A 40 16.41 5.28 2.07
C GLN A 40 16.64 3.81 2.39
N GLU A 41 15.79 3.21 3.22
CA GLU A 41 15.97 1.86 3.72
C GLU A 41 14.63 1.23 4.09
N VAL A 42 14.53 -0.08 3.93
CA VAL A 42 13.39 -0.89 4.38
C VAL A 42 13.93 -1.96 5.32
N ILE A 43 13.39 -1.99 6.53
CA ILE A 43 13.76 -2.97 7.56
C ILE A 43 12.62 -3.98 7.70
N SER A 44 12.95 -5.26 7.60
CA SER A 44 12.00 -6.36 7.72
C SER A 44 11.75 -6.72 9.18
N ASN A 45 10.47 -6.80 9.58
CA ASN A 45 10.05 -7.19 10.92
C ASN A 45 9.13 -8.41 10.80
N PRO A 46 9.68 -9.64 10.83
CA PRO A 46 8.87 -10.86 10.78
C PRO A 46 7.93 -10.97 11.97
N PRO A 47 6.80 -11.71 11.83
CA PRO A 47 5.91 -11.94 12.97
C PRO A 47 6.63 -12.69 14.11
N ALA A 48 6.10 -12.53 15.33
CA ALA A 48 6.68 -13.17 16.52
C ALA A 48 6.85 -14.67 16.33
N GLY A 49 7.99 -15.20 16.74
CA GLY A 49 8.30 -16.63 16.63
C GLY A 49 8.77 -17.09 15.25
N THR A 50 8.94 -16.15 14.32
CA THR A 50 9.43 -16.43 12.96
C THR A 50 10.71 -15.66 12.65
N LYS A 51 11.35 -16.04 11.55
CA LYS A 51 12.54 -15.36 11.00
C LYS A 51 12.30 -14.97 9.57
N TYR A 52 13.01 -13.99 9.08
CA TYR A 52 12.92 -13.58 7.67
C TYR A 52 13.14 -14.75 6.71
N GLU A 53 14.10 -15.63 7.01
CA GLU A 53 14.43 -16.81 6.20
C GLU A 53 13.26 -17.79 6.06
N ASP A 54 12.33 -17.80 7.01
CA ASP A 54 11.16 -18.68 6.96
C ASP A 54 10.23 -18.34 5.79
N PHE A 55 10.29 -17.10 5.27
CA PHE A 55 9.44 -16.60 4.18
C PHE A 55 10.14 -16.55 2.83
N LYS A 56 11.40 -16.97 2.76
CA LYS A 56 12.15 -17.09 1.52
C LYS A 56 11.89 -18.43 0.83
N GLU A 57 12.34 -18.54 -0.42
CA GLU A 57 12.33 -19.79 -1.15
C GLU A 57 13.04 -20.88 -0.33
N GLY A 58 12.37 -22.02 -0.16
CA GLY A 58 12.86 -23.13 0.67
C GLY A 58 12.65 -22.95 2.16
N GLY A 59 12.07 -21.83 2.61
CA GLY A 59 11.77 -21.58 4.00
C GLY A 59 10.49 -22.27 4.49
N LYS A 60 10.28 -22.27 5.81
CA LYS A 60 9.17 -22.97 6.47
C LYS A 60 7.80 -22.46 6.00
N TYR A 61 7.68 -21.15 5.69
CA TYR A 61 6.45 -20.49 5.26
C TYR A 61 6.62 -19.89 3.88
N GLU A 62 7.29 -20.60 2.97
CA GLU A 62 7.48 -20.16 1.60
C GLU A 62 6.13 -19.81 0.95
N PRO A 63 5.99 -18.60 0.38
CA PRO A 63 4.74 -18.21 -0.29
C PRO A 63 4.54 -18.97 -1.60
N ASP A 64 3.27 -19.18 -1.96
CA ASP A 64 2.89 -19.90 -3.18
C ASP A 64 3.35 -19.17 -4.46
N ASP A 65 3.35 -17.83 -4.42
CA ASP A 65 3.75 -16.98 -5.54
C ASP A 65 5.14 -16.40 -5.32
N TYR A 66 5.84 -16.12 -6.42
CA TYR A 66 7.17 -15.55 -6.36
C TYR A 66 7.11 -14.04 -6.10
N TYR A 67 7.22 -13.68 -4.83
CA TYR A 67 7.38 -12.29 -4.39
C TYR A 67 8.64 -12.14 -3.53
N PRO A 68 9.27 -10.95 -3.51
CA PRO A 68 10.35 -10.71 -2.55
C PRO A 68 9.85 -10.95 -1.11
N ALA A 69 10.59 -11.75 -0.35
CA ALA A 69 10.14 -12.24 0.95
C ALA A 69 9.75 -11.11 1.91
N TYR A 70 10.49 -9.98 1.90
CA TYR A 70 10.19 -8.87 2.81
C TYR A 70 8.83 -8.22 2.53
N GLN A 71 8.38 -8.21 1.27
CA GLN A 71 7.13 -7.53 0.88
C GLN A 71 5.89 -8.28 1.36
N ILE A 72 6.03 -9.55 1.70
CA ILE A 72 4.93 -10.39 2.19
C ILE A 72 4.65 -10.14 3.66
N LEU A 73 5.65 -9.71 4.43
CA LEU A 73 5.56 -9.63 5.88
C LEU A 73 4.34 -8.88 6.42
N PRO A 74 3.93 -7.73 5.86
CA PRO A 74 2.73 -7.04 6.34
C PRO A 74 1.43 -7.86 6.22
N PHE A 75 1.40 -8.83 5.30
CA PHE A 75 0.21 -9.65 5.04
C PHE A 75 0.16 -10.91 5.91
N VAL A 76 1.23 -11.22 6.62
CA VAL A 76 1.34 -12.45 7.44
C VAL A 76 1.56 -12.15 8.92
N GLY A 77 1.19 -10.95 9.35
CA GLY A 77 1.29 -10.54 10.76
C GLY A 77 2.60 -9.87 11.15
N GLY A 78 3.49 -9.62 10.19
CA GLY A 78 4.70 -8.84 10.40
C GLY A 78 4.52 -7.39 9.97
N SER A 79 5.64 -6.70 9.76
CA SER A 79 5.64 -5.33 9.28
C SER A 79 6.94 -5.00 8.57
N LEU A 80 6.95 -3.84 7.91
CA LEU A 80 8.15 -3.21 7.38
C LEU A 80 8.33 -1.86 8.05
N THR A 81 9.57 -1.51 8.38
CA THR A 81 9.93 -0.14 8.74
C THR A 81 10.52 0.52 7.52
N ILE A 82 9.89 1.59 7.06
CA ILE A 82 10.33 2.35 5.89
C ILE A 82 10.93 3.66 6.39
N ILE A 83 12.16 3.95 5.96
CA ILE A 83 12.91 5.12 6.37
C ILE A 83 13.04 6.04 5.17
N ASP A 84 12.58 7.31 5.30
CA ASP A 84 12.73 8.27 4.21
C ASP A 84 14.17 8.79 4.10
N ASN A 85 14.52 9.27 2.90
CA ASN A 85 15.87 9.77 2.62
C ASN A 85 16.04 11.26 2.86
N GLU A 86 14.99 11.96 3.30
CA GLU A 86 15.05 13.40 3.53
C GLU A 86 15.54 13.72 4.94
N ASP A 87 14.91 13.12 5.96
CA ASP A 87 15.25 13.37 7.36
C ASP A 87 15.41 12.09 8.20
N GLY A 88 15.30 10.92 7.59
CA GLY A 88 15.44 9.64 8.27
C GLY A 88 14.24 9.26 9.14
N THR A 89 13.06 9.84 8.89
CA THR A 89 11.85 9.48 9.63
C THR A 89 11.47 8.03 9.32
N LYS A 90 11.05 7.30 10.35
CA LYS A 90 10.67 5.89 10.28
C LYS A 90 9.15 5.75 10.27
N TYR A 91 8.64 4.96 9.33
CA TYR A 91 7.22 4.66 9.19
C TYR A 91 7.00 3.16 9.28
N CYS A 92 5.94 2.74 9.98
CA CYS A 92 5.57 1.34 10.09
C CYS A 92 4.53 0.98 9.02
N LEU A 93 4.82 -0.05 8.24
CA LEU A 93 3.88 -0.60 7.26
C LEU A 93 3.46 -2.00 7.72
N ASN A 94 2.25 -2.10 8.27
CA ASN A 94 1.61 -3.35 8.67
C ASN A 94 0.28 -3.50 7.92
N SER A 95 -0.49 -4.54 8.23
CA SER A 95 -1.77 -4.79 7.55
C SER A 95 -2.78 -3.65 7.77
N THR A 96 -2.81 -3.04 8.94
CA THR A 96 -3.69 -1.91 9.24
C THR A 96 -3.30 -0.69 8.39
N ALA A 97 -2.02 -0.39 8.28
CA ALA A 97 -1.53 0.70 7.45
C ALA A 97 -1.90 0.51 5.97
N ILE A 98 -1.81 -0.73 5.46
CA ILE A 98 -2.22 -1.05 4.10
C ILE A 98 -3.71 -0.78 3.88
N LYS A 99 -4.56 -1.24 4.81
CA LYS A 99 -6.01 -1.00 4.75
C LYS A 99 -6.34 0.50 4.76
N ASP A 100 -5.71 1.24 5.67
CA ASP A 100 -5.91 2.68 5.79
C ASP A 100 -5.43 3.42 4.54
N GLY A 101 -4.30 3.00 3.97
CA GLY A 101 -3.78 3.58 2.73
C GLY A 101 -4.71 3.37 1.54
N LEU A 102 -5.27 2.17 1.39
CA LEU A 102 -6.27 1.88 0.36
C LEU A 102 -7.52 2.74 0.54
N GLN A 103 -8.02 2.87 1.76
CA GLN A 103 -9.19 3.69 2.06
C GLN A 103 -8.94 5.17 1.76
N LEU A 104 -7.77 5.69 2.14
CA LEU A 104 -7.39 7.07 1.84
C LEU A 104 -7.26 7.32 0.33
N MET A 105 -6.69 6.38 -0.40
CA MET A 105 -6.58 6.49 -1.86
C MET A 105 -7.97 6.54 -2.52
N ALA A 106 -8.87 5.67 -2.10
CA ALA A 106 -10.24 5.64 -2.60
C ALA A 106 -10.98 6.95 -2.33
N THR A 107 -10.75 7.56 -1.17
CA THR A 107 -11.46 8.76 -0.72
C THR A 107 -10.86 10.04 -1.29
N LYS A 108 -9.52 10.17 -1.25
CA LYS A 108 -8.82 11.43 -1.57
C LYS A 108 -8.19 11.47 -2.94
N TYR A 109 -7.94 10.32 -3.55
CA TYR A 109 -7.29 10.20 -4.86
C TYR A 109 -8.09 9.29 -5.78
N PRO A 110 -9.34 9.66 -6.11
CA PRO A 110 -10.24 8.79 -6.88
C PRO A 110 -9.69 8.40 -8.25
N HIS A 111 -8.86 9.24 -8.87
CA HIS A 111 -8.24 8.91 -10.15
C HIS A 111 -7.25 7.73 -10.01
N HIS A 112 -6.40 7.75 -8.99
CA HIS A 112 -5.48 6.64 -8.71
C HIS A 112 -6.23 5.39 -8.24
N TRP A 113 -7.29 5.57 -7.46
CA TRP A 113 -8.16 4.46 -7.05
C TRP A 113 -8.82 3.79 -8.25
N GLU A 114 -9.33 4.58 -9.20
CA GLU A 114 -9.91 4.07 -10.43
C GLU A 114 -8.88 3.28 -11.26
N ASN A 115 -7.66 3.80 -11.40
CA ASN A 115 -6.58 3.09 -12.07
C ASN A 115 -6.30 1.73 -11.42
N PHE A 116 -6.27 1.70 -10.11
CA PHE A 116 -6.05 0.46 -9.35
C PHE A 116 -7.18 -0.55 -9.58
N ILE A 117 -8.43 -0.15 -9.43
CA ILE A 117 -9.59 -1.04 -9.62
C ILE A 117 -9.63 -1.61 -11.04
N ASN A 118 -9.30 -0.80 -12.04
CA ASN A 118 -9.33 -1.19 -13.45
C ASN A 118 -8.03 -1.87 -13.93
N GLU A 119 -7.13 -2.20 -13.00
CA GLU A 119 -5.84 -2.82 -13.30
C GLU A 119 -4.99 -2.01 -14.27
N ASN A 120 -5.10 -0.68 -14.21
CA ASN A 120 -4.29 0.28 -14.96
C ASN A 120 -3.34 1.06 -14.04
N ASP A 121 -3.09 0.53 -12.85
CA ASP A 121 -2.18 1.16 -11.90
C ASP A 121 -0.75 1.12 -12.40
N ASP A 122 -0.08 2.25 -12.28
CA ASP A 122 1.30 2.47 -12.66
C ASP A 122 2.17 2.74 -11.42
N ALA A 123 3.43 3.08 -11.65
CA ALA A 123 4.37 3.39 -10.58
C ALA A 123 3.92 4.60 -9.75
N GLU A 124 3.29 5.60 -10.38
CA GLU A 124 2.77 6.77 -9.65
C GLU A 124 1.61 6.39 -8.72
N THR A 125 0.68 5.57 -9.19
CA THR A 125 -0.42 5.07 -8.36
C THR A 125 0.12 4.27 -7.17
N ALA A 126 1.12 3.43 -7.39
CA ALA A 126 1.77 2.66 -6.33
C ALA A 126 2.47 3.56 -5.32
N ASP A 127 3.13 4.61 -5.77
CA ASP A 127 3.79 5.59 -4.89
C ASP A 127 2.77 6.35 -4.03
N VAL A 128 1.68 6.81 -4.63
CA VAL A 128 0.59 7.47 -3.88
C VAL A 128 0.07 6.53 -2.80
N PHE A 129 -0.20 5.29 -3.13
CA PHE A 129 -0.65 4.28 -2.16
C PHE A 129 0.34 4.13 -1.01
N LEU A 130 1.63 3.95 -1.30
CA LEU A 130 2.63 3.72 -0.26
C LEU A 130 2.79 4.93 0.66
N GLN A 131 2.78 6.14 0.12
CA GLN A 131 2.83 7.35 0.93
C GLN A 131 1.59 7.47 1.84
N LEU A 132 0.40 7.18 1.32
CA LEU A 132 -0.82 7.18 2.13
C LEU A 132 -0.79 6.12 3.23
N ALA A 133 -0.29 4.92 2.91
CA ALA A 133 -0.20 3.82 3.88
C ALA A 133 0.81 4.10 4.99
N THR A 134 1.89 4.81 4.70
CA THR A 134 2.96 5.10 5.66
C THR A 134 2.76 6.43 6.37
N MET A 135 2.46 7.50 5.65
CA MET A 135 2.43 8.87 6.16
C MET A 135 1.03 9.43 6.33
N GLY A 136 0.02 8.79 5.76
CA GLY A 136 -1.36 9.28 5.78
C GLY A 136 -1.64 10.41 4.80
N GLU A 137 -0.63 10.86 4.07
CA GLU A 137 -0.73 11.92 3.07
C GLU A 137 0.38 11.77 2.04
N VAL A 138 0.21 12.39 0.88
CA VAL A 138 1.26 12.44 -0.15
C VAL A 138 2.17 13.62 0.14
N VAL A 139 3.43 13.34 0.49
CA VAL A 139 4.43 14.33 0.91
C VAL A 139 5.47 14.57 -0.18
N PHE A 140 5.86 13.51 -0.89
CA PHE A 140 6.94 13.53 -1.87
C PHE A 140 6.41 13.51 -3.31
N GLY A 141 7.18 14.06 -4.21
CA GLY A 141 6.87 14.09 -5.64
C GLY A 141 6.26 15.39 -6.14
#